data_2725eb3978a3561f58f3b364e1bff94b
#
_entry.id   2725eb3978a3561f58f3b364e1bff94b
#
_cell.length_a   1.000
_cell.length_b   1.000
_cell.length_c   1.000
_cell.angle_alpha   90.00
_cell.angle_beta   90.00
_cell.angle_gamma   90.00
#
_symmetry.space_group_name_H-M   'P 1'
#
loop_
_entity.id
_entity.type
_entity.pdbx_description
1 polymer ?
#
loop_
_entity_poly.entity_id
_entity_poly.type
_entity_poly.pdbx_seq_one_letter_code
_entity_poly.pdbx_strand_id
1 'polypeptide(L)'
;MACSFEHEGTFNPAKSRIKVFTFHSEGRFVPYTCTQCDEAWCKSACPTEAISLDAATGAKMVNDALCVGCKVCTIACPFGTINYNSVTGKVIKCDLCGGDPACAKACPTQAITYIDAEGTGYDRMRAWASRTDNQSAARA
;
A
#
# COMPACT_ATOMS: atom_id res chain seq x y z
N MET A 1 -11.56 -5.57 1.91
CA MET A 1 -12.94 -5.05 1.98
C MET A 1 -12.97 -3.56 2.36
N ALA A 2 -12.36 -3.13 3.47
CA ALA A 2 -12.35 -1.71 3.89
C ALA A 2 -11.83 -0.76 2.79
N CYS A 3 -10.73 -1.09 2.11
CA CYS A 3 -10.16 -0.29 1.03
C CYS A 3 -11.13 -0.08 -0.16
N SER A 4 -11.87 -1.12 -0.58
CA SER A 4 -12.84 -0.97 -1.67
C SER A 4 -14.07 -0.19 -1.24
N PHE A 5 -14.48 -0.30 0.01
CA PHE A 5 -15.59 0.47 0.54
C PHE A 5 -15.25 1.96 0.63
N GLU A 6 -14.05 2.29 1.11
CA GLU A 6 -13.57 3.67 1.22
C GLU A 6 -13.55 4.40 -0.13
N HIS A 7 -13.09 3.72 -1.19
CA HIS A 7 -12.90 4.35 -2.50
C HIS A 7 -14.08 4.22 -3.46
N GLU A 8 -14.90 3.20 -3.29
CA GLU A 8 -15.94 2.83 -4.27
C GLU A 8 -17.33 2.69 -3.63
N GLY A 9 -17.45 2.84 -2.30
CA GLY A 9 -18.71 2.65 -1.57
C GLY A 9 -19.24 1.21 -1.60
N THR A 10 -18.44 0.24 -2.07
CA THR A 10 -18.84 -1.16 -2.23
C THR A 10 -17.81 -2.12 -1.71
N PHE A 11 -18.26 -3.25 -1.13
CA PHE A 11 -17.39 -4.33 -0.69
C PHE A 11 -17.03 -5.23 -1.87
N ASN A 12 -15.99 -4.89 -2.62
CA ASN A 12 -15.54 -5.64 -3.78
C ASN A 12 -14.00 -5.79 -3.77
N PRO A 13 -13.46 -6.98 -3.47
CA PRO A 13 -12.01 -7.20 -3.45
C PRO A 13 -11.30 -6.88 -4.78
N ALA A 14 -11.99 -7.02 -5.91
CA ALA A 14 -11.41 -6.70 -7.23
C ALA A 14 -11.10 -5.20 -7.37
N LYS A 15 -11.89 -4.34 -6.75
CA LYS A 15 -11.72 -2.88 -6.74
C LYS A 15 -10.78 -2.38 -5.63
N SER A 16 -10.37 -3.26 -4.73
CA SER A 16 -9.46 -2.92 -3.64
C SER A 16 -8.07 -2.59 -4.17
N ARG A 17 -7.46 -1.53 -3.65
CA ARG A 17 -6.06 -1.11 -3.95
C ARG A 17 -5.03 -1.94 -3.17
N ILE A 18 -5.45 -2.58 -2.08
CA ILE A 18 -4.70 -3.61 -1.38
C ILE A 18 -5.23 -4.98 -1.78
N LYS A 19 -4.37 -5.93 -2.03
CA LYS A 19 -4.71 -7.33 -2.32
C LYS A 19 -4.30 -8.21 -1.16
N VAL A 20 -5.07 -9.27 -0.91
CA VAL A 20 -4.70 -10.31 0.07
C VAL A 20 -4.54 -11.61 -0.68
N PHE A 21 -3.33 -12.14 -0.66
CA PHE A 21 -3.03 -13.46 -1.23
C PHE A 21 -3.26 -14.53 -0.17
N THR A 22 -3.97 -15.57 -0.54
CA THR A 22 -4.33 -16.68 0.35
C THR A 22 -3.54 -17.91 -0.06
N PHE A 23 -2.77 -18.45 0.88
CA PHE A 23 -2.01 -19.69 0.74
C PHE A 23 -2.72 -20.76 1.58
N HIS A 24 -3.70 -21.45 0.99
CA HIS A 24 -4.57 -22.39 1.71
C HIS A 24 -3.80 -23.55 2.34
N SER A 25 -2.75 -24.05 1.67
CA SER A 25 -1.91 -25.14 2.18
C SER A 25 -1.16 -24.79 3.48
N GLU A 26 -0.87 -23.49 3.67
CA GLU A 26 -0.12 -22.99 4.83
C GLU A 26 -1.02 -22.27 5.83
N GLY A 27 -2.31 -22.09 5.52
CA GLY A 27 -3.23 -21.28 6.33
C GLY A 27 -2.80 -19.82 6.45
N ARG A 28 -2.05 -19.29 5.47
CA ARG A 28 -1.42 -17.97 5.52
C ARG A 28 -2.14 -16.99 4.60
N PHE A 29 -2.32 -15.76 5.11
CA PHE A 29 -2.92 -14.63 4.39
C PHE A 29 -1.91 -13.48 4.35
N VAL A 30 -1.52 -13.05 3.17
CA VAL A 30 -0.51 -12.00 3.00
C VAL A 30 -1.14 -10.77 2.35
N PRO A 31 -1.29 -9.66 3.10
CA PRO A 31 -1.69 -8.39 2.52
C PRO A 31 -0.55 -7.81 1.70
N TYR A 32 -0.87 -7.29 0.52
CA TYR A 32 0.10 -6.69 -0.39
C TYR A 32 -0.45 -5.39 -0.95
N THR A 33 0.30 -4.32 -0.81
CA THR A 33 -0.09 -2.98 -1.26
C THR A 33 1.10 -2.23 -1.84
N CYS A 34 0.85 -1.03 -2.36
CA CYS A 34 1.90 -0.15 -2.87
C CYS A 34 2.88 0.23 -1.75
N THR A 35 4.18 0.10 -2.02
CA THR A 35 5.26 0.42 -1.09
C THR A 35 5.57 1.91 -1.01
N GLN A 36 4.91 2.75 -1.81
CA GLN A 36 5.13 4.20 -1.88
C GLN A 36 6.59 4.58 -2.08
N CYS A 37 7.26 3.90 -3.02
CA CYS A 37 8.70 4.05 -3.30
C CYS A 37 9.12 5.53 -3.36
N ASP A 38 10.30 5.83 -2.86
CA ASP A 38 10.89 7.17 -2.96
C ASP A 38 11.14 7.50 -4.43
N GLU A 39 11.93 6.69 -5.14
CA GLU A 39 12.01 6.74 -6.60
C GLU A 39 10.81 5.99 -7.21
N ALA A 40 9.78 6.73 -7.56
CA ALA A 40 8.56 6.17 -8.09
C ALA A 40 8.64 5.96 -9.60
N TRP A 41 9.15 4.82 -10.06
CA TRP A 41 9.20 4.48 -11.50
C TRP A 41 7.85 4.63 -12.21
N CYS A 42 6.76 4.34 -11.53
CA CYS A 42 5.42 4.55 -12.08
C CYS A 42 5.10 6.02 -12.39
N LYS A 43 5.62 6.94 -11.57
CA LYS A 43 5.51 8.39 -11.82
C LYS A 43 6.38 8.80 -13.00
N SER A 44 7.65 8.39 -13.00
CA SER A 44 8.61 8.73 -14.05
C SER A 44 8.23 8.17 -15.42
N ALA A 45 7.57 7.00 -15.45
CA ALA A 45 7.11 6.36 -16.68
C ALA A 45 5.77 6.89 -17.20
N CYS A 46 5.09 7.79 -16.46
CA CYS A 46 3.77 8.27 -16.87
C CYS A 46 3.88 9.35 -17.94
N PRO A 47 3.41 9.12 -19.18
CA PRO A 47 3.56 10.07 -20.28
C PRO A 47 2.69 11.32 -20.13
N THR A 48 1.64 11.26 -19.30
CA THR A 48 0.70 12.36 -19.05
C THR A 48 0.89 13.00 -17.70
N GLU A 49 1.94 12.61 -16.95
CA GLU A 49 2.21 13.08 -15.57
C GLU A 49 1.00 12.92 -14.63
N ALA A 50 0.13 11.96 -14.91
CA ALA A 50 -1.06 11.69 -14.10
C ALA A 50 -0.72 11.17 -12.70
N ILE A 51 0.51 10.75 -12.43
CA ILE A 51 0.95 10.29 -11.11
C ILE A 51 1.78 11.38 -10.46
N SER A 52 1.24 11.98 -9.41
CA SER A 52 1.86 13.06 -8.64
C SER A 52 2.21 12.62 -7.23
N LEU A 53 3.09 13.38 -6.58
CA LEU A 53 3.41 13.25 -5.16
C LEU A 53 2.48 14.17 -4.36
N ASP A 54 1.82 13.61 -3.38
CA ASP A 54 1.14 14.40 -2.34
C ASP A 54 2.17 14.83 -1.29
N ALA A 55 2.35 16.12 -1.12
CA ALA A 55 3.35 16.69 -0.22
C ALA A 55 3.05 16.43 1.27
N ALA A 56 1.78 16.25 1.64
CA ALA A 56 1.38 16.04 3.02
C ALA A 56 1.63 14.61 3.52
N THR A 57 1.46 13.63 2.64
CA THR A 57 1.52 12.20 3.02
C THR A 57 2.67 11.45 2.37
N GLY A 58 3.37 12.07 1.42
CA GLY A 58 4.35 11.38 0.57
C GLY A 58 3.75 10.36 -0.40
N ALA A 59 2.42 10.25 -0.48
CA ALA A 59 1.73 9.30 -1.34
C ALA A 59 1.89 9.67 -2.82
N LYS A 60 2.10 8.65 -3.65
CA LYS A 60 2.04 8.81 -5.10
C LYS A 60 0.60 8.56 -5.53
N MET A 61 -0.10 9.62 -5.92
CA MET A 61 -1.53 9.61 -6.25
C MET A 61 -1.75 9.63 -7.75
N VAL A 62 -2.83 9.01 -8.21
CA VAL A 62 -3.27 9.07 -9.61
C VAL A 62 -4.33 10.15 -9.76
N ASN A 63 -4.07 11.10 -10.66
CA ASN A 63 -5.08 12.06 -11.08
C ASN A 63 -5.89 11.45 -12.24
N ASP A 64 -7.12 11.11 -11.99
CA ASP A 64 -8.00 10.45 -12.95
C ASP A 64 -8.30 11.33 -14.18
N ALA A 65 -8.28 12.66 -14.04
CA ALA A 65 -8.51 13.58 -15.16
C ALA A 65 -7.37 13.55 -16.18
N LEU A 66 -6.13 13.34 -15.73
CA LEU A 66 -4.94 13.27 -16.57
C LEU A 66 -4.63 11.84 -17.03
N CYS A 67 -5.14 10.82 -16.33
CA CYS A 67 -4.87 9.43 -16.66
C CYS A 67 -5.59 9.01 -17.95
N VAL A 68 -4.84 8.59 -18.96
CA VAL A 68 -5.36 8.09 -20.23
C VAL A 68 -5.48 6.55 -20.29
N GLY A 69 -5.15 5.86 -19.19
CA GLY A 69 -5.28 4.40 -19.10
C GLY A 69 -4.27 3.61 -19.96
N CYS A 70 -3.14 4.19 -20.33
CA CYS A 70 -2.12 3.57 -21.19
C CYS A 70 -1.41 2.36 -20.55
N LYS A 71 -1.55 2.15 -19.26
CA LYS A 71 -0.99 1.03 -18.46
C LYS A 71 0.54 0.97 -18.40
N VAL A 72 1.28 1.95 -18.89
CA VAL A 72 2.76 1.96 -18.84
C VAL A 72 3.25 1.85 -17.38
N CYS A 73 2.58 2.54 -16.46
CA CYS A 73 2.92 2.50 -15.04
C CYS A 73 2.73 1.11 -14.41
N THR A 74 1.83 0.24 -14.94
CA THR A 74 1.68 -1.13 -14.43
C THR A 74 2.87 -2.00 -14.79
N ILE A 75 3.48 -1.76 -15.95
CA ILE A 75 4.69 -2.44 -16.42
C ILE A 75 5.93 -1.90 -15.71
N ALA A 76 5.98 -0.58 -15.49
CA ALA A 76 7.10 0.07 -14.83
C ALA A 76 7.19 -0.25 -13.33
N CYS A 77 6.10 -0.70 -12.70
CA CYS A 77 6.09 -1.03 -11.28
C CYS A 77 6.71 -2.40 -11.03
N PRO A 78 7.91 -2.51 -10.38
CA PRO A 78 8.56 -3.80 -10.15
C PRO A 78 7.80 -4.66 -9.13
N PHE A 79 6.90 -4.06 -8.36
CA PHE A 79 6.10 -4.73 -7.32
C PHE A 79 4.70 -5.12 -7.80
N GLY A 80 4.28 -4.75 -9.01
CA GLY A 80 2.97 -5.07 -9.57
C GLY A 80 1.78 -4.52 -8.78
N THR A 81 1.97 -3.42 -8.05
CA THR A 81 0.94 -2.89 -7.12
C THR A 81 -0.03 -1.89 -7.76
N ILE A 82 0.11 -1.63 -9.06
CA ILE A 82 -0.80 -0.77 -9.81
C ILE A 82 -1.79 -1.65 -10.56
N ASN A 83 -3.07 -1.42 -10.30
CA ASN A 83 -4.16 -2.16 -10.93
C ASN A 83 -4.85 -1.28 -11.99
N TYR A 84 -5.53 -1.93 -12.92
CA TYR A 84 -6.33 -1.27 -13.94
C TYR A 84 -7.81 -1.51 -13.67
N ASN A 85 -8.60 -0.45 -13.67
CA ASN A 85 -10.04 -0.53 -13.57
C ASN A 85 -10.63 -0.47 -14.98
N SER A 86 -11.16 -1.59 -15.47
CA SER A 86 -11.72 -1.70 -16.82
C SER A 86 -13.01 -0.91 -17.00
N VAL A 87 -13.71 -0.60 -15.92
CA VAL A 87 -14.97 0.16 -15.98
C VAL A 87 -14.69 1.64 -16.23
N THR A 88 -13.70 2.20 -15.52
CA THR A 88 -13.32 3.62 -15.67
C THR A 88 -12.26 3.85 -16.77
N GLY A 89 -11.59 2.79 -17.21
CA GLY A 89 -10.47 2.90 -18.14
C GLY A 89 -9.21 3.52 -17.52
N LYS A 90 -9.13 3.59 -16.20
CA LYS A 90 -8.05 4.25 -15.46
C LYS A 90 -7.24 3.27 -14.64
N VAL A 91 -6.02 3.65 -14.27
CA VAL A 91 -5.22 2.89 -13.31
C VAL A 91 -5.57 3.30 -11.89
N ILE A 92 -5.54 2.34 -10.98
CA ILE A 92 -5.76 2.55 -9.55
C ILE A 92 -4.56 2.02 -8.76
N LYS A 93 -4.15 2.75 -7.74
CA LYS A 93 -3.11 2.34 -6.80
C LYS A 93 -3.41 2.90 -5.40
N CYS A 94 -2.75 2.37 -4.39
CA CYS A 94 -2.87 2.88 -3.03
C CYS A 94 -2.40 4.35 -2.97
N ASP A 95 -3.20 5.19 -2.35
CA ASP A 95 -3.00 6.61 -2.11
C ASP A 95 -2.90 6.96 -0.61
N LEU A 96 -2.76 5.92 0.23
CA LEU A 96 -2.75 6.02 1.69
C LEU A 96 -4.05 6.63 2.27
N CYS A 97 -5.13 6.71 1.49
CA CYS A 97 -6.40 7.35 1.87
C CYS A 97 -6.20 8.76 2.44
N GLY A 98 -5.28 9.55 1.83
CA GLY A 98 -4.97 10.90 2.31
C GLY A 98 -4.28 10.96 3.68
N GLY A 99 -3.60 9.89 4.11
CA GLY A 99 -2.92 9.79 5.40
C GLY A 99 -3.70 9.08 6.50
N ASP A 100 -4.91 8.60 6.19
CA ASP A 100 -5.78 7.93 7.15
C ASP A 100 -6.29 6.57 6.62
N PRO A 101 -5.41 5.56 6.47
CA PRO A 101 -5.70 4.35 5.72
C PRO A 101 -6.75 3.46 6.39
N ALA A 102 -7.93 3.34 5.74
CA ALA A 102 -9.04 2.52 6.19
C ALA A 102 -8.68 1.03 6.37
N CYS A 103 -7.74 0.50 5.59
CA CYS A 103 -7.28 -0.88 5.71
C CYS A 103 -6.51 -1.15 7.00
N ALA A 104 -5.69 -0.20 7.47
CA ALA A 104 -4.97 -0.31 8.74
C ALA A 104 -5.93 -0.21 9.94
N LYS A 105 -6.86 0.74 9.90
CA LYS A 105 -7.90 0.90 10.94
C LYS A 105 -8.80 -0.32 11.07
N ALA A 106 -9.18 -0.91 9.96
CA ALA A 106 -10.08 -2.07 9.94
C ALA A 106 -9.38 -3.41 10.20
N CYS A 107 -8.06 -3.44 10.39
CA CYS A 107 -7.32 -4.69 10.57
C CYS A 107 -7.39 -5.17 12.03
N PRO A 108 -8.15 -6.23 12.35
CA PRO A 108 -8.33 -6.66 13.74
C PRO A 108 -7.05 -7.27 14.33
N THR A 109 -6.17 -7.80 13.49
CA THR A 109 -4.92 -8.44 13.90
C THR A 109 -3.71 -7.51 13.84
N GLN A 110 -3.91 -6.25 13.44
CA GLN A 110 -2.84 -5.27 13.19
C GLN A 110 -1.73 -5.78 12.26
N ALA A 111 -2.08 -6.69 11.34
CA ALA A 111 -1.16 -7.17 10.30
C ALA A 111 -0.79 -6.09 9.28
N ILE A 112 -1.57 -5.02 9.25
CA ILE A 112 -1.34 -3.83 8.45
C ILE A 112 -1.27 -2.65 9.40
N THR A 113 -0.14 -1.94 9.39
CA THR A 113 0.08 -0.73 10.18
C THR A 113 0.42 0.44 9.27
N TYR A 114 0.04 1.63 9.68
CA TYR A 114 0.44 2.88 9.05
C TYR A 114 1.35 3.63 10.00
N ILE A 115 2.57 3.87 9.57
CA ILE A 115 3.62 4.51 10.38
C ILE A 115 4.38 5.49 9.52
N ASP A 116 5.01 6.47 10.15
CA ASP A 116 5.88 7.41 9.48
C ASP A 116 7.12 6.69 8.94
N ALA A 117 7.45 6.94 7.67
CA ALA A 117 8.58 6.32 7.00
C ALA A 117 9.93 6.72 7.63
N GLU A 118 10.06 7.95 8.11
CA GLU A 118 11.29 8.47 8.72
C GLU A 118 11.63 7.74 10.03
N GLY A 119 10.61 7.39 10.82
CA GLY A 119 10.78 6.67 12.09
C GLY A 119 10.91 5.15 11.96
N THR A 120 10.55 4.57 10.83
CA THR A 120 10.35 3.11 10.67
C THR A 120 11.60 2.27 11.02
N GLY A 121 12.78 2.71 10.60
CA GLY A 121 14.04 2.00 10.89
C GLY A 121 14.36 1.98 12.37
N TYR A 122 14.23 3.11 13.02
CA TYR A 122 14.49 3.28 14.46
C TYR A 122 13.50 2.47 15.31
N ASP A 123 12.22 2.52 14.99
CA ASP A 123 11.18 1.78 15.70
C ASP A 123 11.38 0.26 15.60
N ARG A 124 11.81 -0.23 14.42
CA ARG A 124 12.19 -1.63 14.25
C ARG A 124 13.40 -2.02 15.08
N MET A 125 14.44 -1.20 15.10
CA MET A 125 15.62 -1.43 15.93
C MET A 125 15.25 -1.46 17.42
N ARG A 126 14.43 -0.52 17.87
CA ARG A 126 13.94 -0.46 19.25
C ARG A 126 13.11 -1.68 19.63
N ALA A 127 12.21 -2.12 18.74
CA ALA A 127 11.41 -3.33 18.95
C ALA A 127 12.26 -4.60 19.02
N TRP A 128 13.35 -4.67 18.24
CA TRP A 128 14.32 -5.76 18.34
C TRP A 128 15.12 -5.71 19.64
N ALA A 129 15.63 -4.56 20.03
CA ALA A 129 16.38 -4.37 21.26
C ALA A 129 15.57 -4.79 22.49
N SER A 130 14.28 -4.42 22.56
CA SER A 130 13.41 -4.82 23.67
C SER A 130 13.13 -6.33 23.74
N ARG A 131 13.25 -7.07 22.63
CA ARG A 131 13.15 -8.55 22.64
C ARG A 131 14.38 -9.22 23.22
N THR A 132 15.56 -8.63 23.06
CA THR A 132 16.81 -9.18 23.59
C THR A 132 16.86 -9.06 25.13
N ASP A 133 16.29 -8.00 25.72
CA ASP A 133 16.19 -7.85 27.18
C ASP A 133 15.31 -8.94 27.81
N ASN A 134 14.18 -9.30 27.18
CA ASN A 134 13.31 -10.38 27.68
C ASN A 134 13.93 -11.78 27.58
N GLN A 135 14.88 -12.01 26.66
CA GLN A 135 15.56 -13.30 26.53
C GLN A 135 16.66 -13.49 27.58
N SER A 136 17.26 -12.42 28.07
CA SER A 136 18.23 -12.49 29.18
C SER A 136 17.58 -12.80 30.53
N ALA A 137 16.34 -12.30 30.74
CA ALA A 137 15.57 -12.59 31.96
C ALA A 137 15.02 -14.04 32.01
N ALA A 138 14.82 -14.70 30.85
CA ALA A 138 14.36 -16.09 30.80
C ALA A 138 15.49 -17.15 30.93
N ARG A 139 16.76 -16.72 30.97
CA ARG A 139 17.94 -17.58 31.08
C ARG A 139 18.64 -17.48 32.44
N ALA A 140 18.15 -16.67 33.34
CA ALA A 140 18.57 -16.56 34.74
C ALA A 140 17.58 -17.29 35.68
#